data_1dd98865c97cefc9e3a0cde6db537f1a
#
_entry.id   1dd98865c97cefc9e3a0cde6db537f1a
#
_cell.length_a   1.000
_cell.length_b   1.000
_cell.length_c   1.000
_cell.angle_alpha   90.00
_cell.angle_beta   90.00
_cell.angle_gamma   90.00
#
_symmetry.space_group_name_H-M   'P 1'
#
loop_
_entity.id
_entity.type
_entity.pdbx_description
1 polymer ?
#
loop_
_entity_poly.entity_id
_entity_poly.type
_entity_poly.pdbx_seq_one_letter_code
_entity_poly.pdbx_strand_id
1 'polypeptide(L)'
;MLDHRNFYINGQWVKPAAANDFPVIDPSTEEQCSVISLGDQADTDAAVAAARAAFDSWSQTPREERVALIEKLLEVYKARADEMAEAISLEMGAPAELSRAQQVGAGTWHMNGFLKAFEGFSFERDFTATEKTLLEPIGVCALITPWNWPMNQIILKVIPAIATGCTVILKPSEVAPLSGLLFADFMHEAGFPAGVFNMVNGDGAGVGSQLSAHPGVDMVSFTGSTRAGIAISKAAADTLKRVSLELGGKGANIIFEDAHPKAAKAGAIRCFRNSGQSCNAPTRMLVHRSRYDEAVEMAAETANATHVGPASEEGKHMGPVVSELQFNKIQKLIEVGMGEARLVAGGTGRPDGLNRGYYVKPTVFADVTNDMTIAREEIFGPVLSIIPFDTEEEAIAITNDTPYGLTNYIQTEDDDKRRRVARRLRSGMVETNGQGFAMGSPFGGYKQSGNGREGGVFGLEEFLEIKAVSGWAAE
;
A
#
# COMPACT_ATOMS: atom_id res chain seq x y z
N MET A 1 13.41 25.15 5.99
CA MET A 1 13.32 24.12 4.93
C MET A 1 14.32 23.03 5.29
N LEU A 2 13.84 21.79 5.43
CA LEU A 2 14.68 20.64 5.74
C LEU A 2 15.46 20.21 4.49
N ASP A 3 16.74 19.85 4.65
CA ASP A 3 17.60 19.35 3.56
C ASP A 3 17.82 17.85 3.69
N HIS A 4 17.25 17.07 2.78
CA HIS A 4 17.27 15.62 2.79
C HIS A 4 17.79 15.05 1.45
N ARG A 5 18.79 15.69 0.86
CA ARG A 5 19.34 15.30 -0.45
C ARG A 5 20.16 14.02 -0.44
N ASN A 6 20.67 13.58 0.72
CA ASN A 6 21.51 12.41 0.82
C ASN A 6 20.71 11.10 0.67
N PHE A 7 21.37 10.06 0.15
CA PHE A 7 20.88 8.69 0.11
C PHE A 7 21.53 7.87 1.22
N TYR A 8 20.90 6.77 1.61
CA TYR A 8 21.48 5.83 2.57
C TYR A 8 22.00 4.60 1.83
N ILE A 9 23.32 4.51 1.66
CA ILE A 9 23.96 3.45 0.90
C ILE A 9 25.13 2.87 1.73
N ASN A 10 25.21 1.56 1.80
CA ASN A 10 26.30 0.83 2.47
C ASN A 10 26.51 1.30 3.93
N GLY A 11 25.43 1.49 4.68
CA GLY A 11 25.48 1.90 6.09
C GLY A 11 25.82 3.38 6.32
N GLN A 12 25.82 4.22 5.29
CA GLN A 12 26.21 5.62 5.37
C GLN A 12 25.24 6.53 4.60
N TRP A 13 25.11 7.77 5.09
CA TRP A 13 24.47 8.85 4.34
C TRP A 13 25.46 9.42 3.34
N VAL A 14 25.17 9.30 2.06
CA VAL A 14 26.02 9.71 0.94
C VAL A 14 25.35 10.78 0.09
N LYS A 15 26.15 11.67 -0.47
CA LYS A 15 25.66 12.67 -1.44
C LYS A 15 25.29 11.98 -2.74
N PRO A 16 24.27 12.49 -3.48
CA PRO A 16 23.98 12.01 -4.83
C PRO A 16 25.19 12.22 -5.78
N ALA A 17 25.34 11.33 -6.74
CA ALA A 17 26.39 11.40 -7.76
C ALA A 17 26.26 12.69 -8.59
N ALA A 18 25.03 13.10 -8.89
CA ALA A 18 24.69 14.37 -9.51
C ALA A 18 23.56 15.07 -8.75
N ALA A 19 23.66 16.38 -8.59
CA ALA A 19 22.61 17.16 -7.95
C ALA A 19 21.36 17.21 -8.85
N ASN A 20 20.22 16.75 -8.32
CA ASN A 20 18.93 16.79 -9.00
C ASN A 20 17.83 17.06 -7.97
N ASP A 21 17.73 18.33 -7.57
CA ASP A 21 16.84 18.75 -6.49
C ASP A 21 15.36 18.56 -6.85
N PHE A 22 14.62 18.00 -5.92
CA PHE A 22 13.17 17.82 -6.04
C PHE A 22 12.47 18.34 -4.77
N PRO A 23 11.50 19.27 -4.92
CA PRO A 23 10.79 19.82 -3.77
C PRO A 23 9.79 18.82 -3.20
N VAL A 24 9.77 18.66 -1.88
CA VAL A 24 8.70 17.99 -1.15
C VAL A 24 7.69 19.04 -0.72
N ILE A 25 6.44 18.83 -1.09
CA ILE A 25 5.36 19.80 -0.87
C ILE A 25 4.47 19.35 0.29
N ASP A 26 4.19 20.25 1.23
CA ASP A 26 3.12 20.05 2.20
C ASP A 26 1.76 20.20 1.48
N PRO A 27 0.96 19.13 1.36
CA PRO A 27 -0.30 19.17 0.64
C PRO A 27 -1.39 20.01 1.34
N SER A 28 -1.21 20.34 2.62
CA SER A 28 -2.12 21.21 3.37
C SER A 28 -1.96 22.67 2.97
N THR A 29 -0.75 23.08 2.55
CA THR A 29 -0.40 24.48 2.32
C THR A 29 0.05 24.76 0.90
N GLU A 30 0.35 23.75 0.10
CA GLU A 30 0.98 23.84 -1.23
C GLU A 30 2.38 24.49 -1.16
N GLU A 31 3.02 24.50 0.00
CA GLU A 31 4.35 25.07 0.21
C GLU A 31 5.41 23.97 0.27
N GLN A 32 6.59 24.32 -0.18
CA GLN A 32 7.73 23.42 -0.06
C GLN A 32 8.15 23.31 1.42
N CYS A 33 8.08 22.10 1.98
CA CYS A 33 8.49 21.80 3.34
C CYS A 33 9.90 21.20 3.41
N SER A 34 10.36 20.51 2.36
CA SER A 34 11.67 19.89 2.29
C SER A 34 12.22 19.86 0.86
N VAL A 35 13.45 19.41 0.71
CA VAL A 35 14.08 19.10 -0.57
C VAL A 35 14.82 17.77 -0.48
N ILE A 36 14.64 16.93 -1.51
CA ILE A 36 15.42 15.72 -1.75
C ILE A 36 16.22 15.84 -3.04
N SER A 37 17.09 14.88 -3.33
CA SER A 37 17.65 14.69 -4.66
C SER A 37 17.02 13.46 -5.31
N LEU A 38 16.80 13.50 -6.61
CA LEU A 38 16.45 12.30 -7.39
C LEU A 38 17.76 11.67 -7.88
N GLY A 39 17.96 10.41 -7.54
CA GLY A 39 19.15 9.63 -7.94
C GLY A 39 19.20 9.36 -9.45
N ASP A 40 20.38 9.09 -9.91
CA ASP A 40 20.66 8.67 -11.27
C ASP A 40 21.12 7.19 -11.37
N GLN A 41 21.61 6.80 -12.53
CA GLN A 41 22.11 5.44 -12.74
C GLN A 41 23.32 5.10 -11.85
N ALA A 42 24.20 6.07 -11.59
CA ALA A 42 25.39 5.82 -10.75
C ALA A 42 24.99 5.60 -9.28
N ASP A 43 23.99 6.31 -8.77
CA ASP A 43 23.46 6.10 -7.43
C ASP A 43 22.78 4.74 -7.31
N THR A 44 21.99 4.38 -8.34
CA THR A 44 21.34 3.06 -8.42
C THR A 44 22.35 1.94 -8.44
N ASP A 45 23.40 2.04 -9.28
CA ASP A 45 24.48 1.05 -9.38
C ASP A 45 25.24 0.91 -8.05
N ALA A 46 25.51 2.04 -7.36
CA ALA A 46 26.19 2.02 -6.06
C ALA A 46 25.34 1.30 -4.98
N ALA A 47 24.03 1.55 -4.94
CA ALA A 47 23.13 0.89 -4.00
C ALA A 47 23.01 -0.62 -4.27
N VAL A 48 22.89 -1.01 -5.55
CA VAL A 48 22.85 -2.43 -5.95
C VAL A 48 24.17 -3.13 -5.65
N ALA A 49 25.30 -2.49 -5.93
CA ALA A 49 26.64 -3.05 -5.62
C ALA A 49 26.80 -3.26 -4.10
N ALA A 50 26.36 -2.31 -3.27
CA ALA A 50 26.39 -2.44 -1.81
C ALA A 50 25.53 -3.60 -1.32
N ALA A 51 24.29 -3.71 -1.82
CA ALA A 51 23.37 -4.81 -1.49
C ALA A 51 23.95 -6.17 -1.92
N ARG A 52 24.52 -6.25 -3.11
CA ARG A 52 25.13 -7.49 -3.65
C ARG A 52 26.35 -7.92 -2.83
N ALA A 53 27.19 -6.98 -2.42
CA ALA A 53 28.36 -7.27 -1.58
C ALA A 53 27.99 -7.78 -0.19
N ALA A 54 26.87 -7.32 0.38
CA ALA A 54 26.40 -7.76 1.69
C ALA A 54 25.62 -9.08 1.65
N PHE A 55 25.11 -9.51 0.49
CA PHE A 55 24.18 -10.64 0.40
C PHE A 55 24.76 -11.94 0.92
N ASP A 56 25.99 -12.33 0.51
CA ASP A 56 26.58 -13.61 0.89
C ASP A 56 26.70 -13.77 2.41
N SER A 57 27.14 -12.72 3.10
CA SER A 57 27.25 -12.74 4.57
C SER A 57 25.89 -12.68 5.25
N TRP A 58 24.98 -11.81 4.76
CA TRP A 58 23.66 -11.64 5.37
C TRP A 58 22.78 -12.87 5.20
N SER A 59 22.81 -13.51 4.04
CA SER A 59 22.03 -14.74 3.77
C SER A 59 22.43 -15.90 4.68
N GLN A 60 23.69 -15.91 5.18
CA GLN A 60 24.22 -16.91 6.11
C GLN A 60 24.07 -16.50 7.60
N THR A 61 23.63 -15.27 7.87
CA THR A 61 23.43 -14.79 9.25
C THR A 61 22.38 -15.65 9.95
N PRO A 62 22.65 -16.15 11.16
CA PRO A 62 21.69 -16.94 11.93
C PRO A 62 20.34 -16.25 12.07
N ARG A 63 19.27 -17.03 12.06
CA ARG A 63 17.90 -16.56 12.19
C ARG A 63 17.73 -15.68 13.43
N GLU A 64 18.29 -16.10 14.55
CA GLU A 64 18.17 -15.45 15.86
C GLU A 64 18.81 -14.04 15.85
N GLU A 65 19.89 -13.87 15.11
CA GLU A 65 20.55 -12.57 14.97
C GLU A 65 19.71 -11.62 14.09
N ARG A 66 19.11 -12.13 13.01
CA ARG A 66 18.20 -11.34 12.16
C ARG A 66 16.93 -10.92 12.94
N VAL A 67 16.37 -11.81 13.75
CA VAL A 67 15.22 -11.52 14.63
C VAL A 67 15.60 -10.44 15.65
N ALA A 68 16.75 -10.56 16.33
CA ALA A 68 17.18 -9.59 17.33
C ALA A 68 17.35 -8.18 16.74
N LEU A 69 17.84 -8.05 15.50
CA LEU A 69 17.92 -6.76 14.82
C LEU A 69 16.55 -6.19 14.45
N ILE A 70 15.59 -7.03 14.07
CA ILE A 70 14.22 -6.60 13.77
C ILE A 70 13.50 -6.18 15.06
N GLU A 71 13.70 -6.89 16.16
CA GLU A 71 13.17 -6.50 17.47
C GLU A 71 13.72 -5.15 17.92
N LYS A 72 15.03 -4.94 17.76
CA LYS A 72 15.66 -3.65 18.06
C LYS A 72 15.14 -2.52 17.17
N LEU A 73 14.92 -2.79 15.88
CA LEU A 73 14.25 -1.83 14.98
C LEU A 73 12.84 -1.48 15.47
N LEU A 74 12.08 -2.47 15.93
CA LEU A 74 10.73 -2.24 16.48
C LEU A 74 10.77 -1.37 17.74
N GLU A 75 11.80 -1.52 18.59
CA GLU A 75 12.01 -0.66 19.76
C GLU A 75 12.30 0.79 19.33
N VAL A 76 13.24 1.00 18.40
CA VAL A 76 13.57 2.32 17.84
C VAL A 76 12.32 2.95 17.20
N TYR A 77 11.58 2.18 16.40
CA TYR A 77 10.36 2.64 15.74
C TYR A 77 9.31 3.11 16.75
N LYS A 78 9.09 2.36 17.83
CA LYS A 78 8.16 2.74 18.90
C LYS A 78 8.63 3.98 19.67
N ALA A 79 9.92 4.07 19.95
CA ALA A 79 10.49 5.21 20.67
C ALA A 79 10.39 6.52 19.90
N ARG A 80 10.42 6.46 18.56
CA ARG A 80 10.40 7.61 17.65
C ARG A 80 9.09 7.68 16.82
N ALA A 81 8.01 7.10 17.34
CA ALA A 81 6.72 7.01 16.65
C ALA A 81 6.11 8.39 16.34
N ASP A 82 6.27 9.38 17.22
CA ASP A 82 5.76 10.75 17.01
C ASP A 82 6.50 11.46 15.86
N GLU A 83 7.83 11.31 15.77
CA GLU A 83 8.60 11.84 14.65
C GLU A 83 8.12 11.28 13.31
N MET A 84 7.85 9.96 13.27
CA MET A 84 7.31 9.30 12.09
C MET A 84 5.91 9.81 11.73
N ALA A 85 5.06 10.02 12.73
CA ALA A 85 3.73 10.56 12.52
C ALA A 85 3.74 11.99 11.96
N GLU A 86 4.64 12.82 12.46
CA GLU A 86 4.85 14.20 11.97
C GLU A 86 5.36 14.21 10.54
N ALA A 87 6.35 13.36 10.21
CA ALA A 87 6.86 13.23 8.84
C ALA A 87 5.76 12.84 7.85
N ILE A 88 4.94 11.83 8.18
CA ILE A 88 3.83 11.38 7.36
C ILE A 88 2.76 12.47 7.20
N SER A 89 2.38 13.17 8.28
CA SER A 89 1.43 14.26 8.22
C SER A 89 1.92 15.39 7.31
N LEU A 90 3.20 15.73 7.40
CA LEU A 90 3.81 16.81 6.62
C LEU A 90 3.88 16.50 5.13
N GLU A 91 4.32 15.28 4.76
CA GLU A 91 4.58 14.94 3.35
C GLU A 91 3.35 14.45 2.58
N MET A 92 2.40 13.78 3.25
CA MET A 92 1.25 13.20 2.55
C MET A 92 -0.11 13.78 2.98
N GLY A 93 -0.13 14.64 4.00
CA GLY A 93 -1.35 15.29 4.46
C GLY A 93 -2.27 14.41 5.32
N ALA A 94 -1.78 13.32 5.88
CA ALA A 94 -2.57 12.53 6.81
C ALA A 94 -2.87 13.35 8.08
N PRO A 95 -4.13 13.48 8.51
CA PRO A 95 -4.46 14.10 9.77
C PRO A 95 -3.64 13.51 10.93
N ALA A 96 -3.21 14.34 11.87
CA ALA A 96 -2.28 13.94 12.94
C ALA A 96 -2.79 12.72 13.75
N GLU A 97 -4.09 12.64 14.04
CA GLU A 97 -4.69 11.48 14.72
C GLU A 97 -4.64 10.22 13.84
N LEU A 98 -4.94 10.33 12.55
CA LEU A 98 -4.84 9.22 11.59
C LEU A 98 -3.38 8.76 11.45
N SER A 99 -2.46 9.71 11.38
CA SER A 99 -1.04 9.43 11.22
C SER A 99 -0.50 8.63 12.40
N ARG A 100 -0.72 9.09 13.63
CA ARG A 100 -0.29 8.39 14.86
C ARG A 100 -0.96 7.02 15.00
N ALA A 101 -2.29 6.97 14.93
CA ALA A 101 -3.04 5.76 15.27
C ALA A 101 -2.97 4.67 14.20
N GLN A 102 -2.86 5.05 12.92
CA GLN A 102 -3.06 4.11 11.82
C GLN A 102 -1.86 4.03 10.88
N GLN A 103 -1.31 5.15 10.41
CA GLN A 103 -0.15 5.12 9.52
C GLN A 103 1.07 4.53 10.24
N VAL A 104 1.43 5.07 11.39
CA VAL A 104 2.52 4.55 12.23
C VAL A 104 2.14 3.23 12.87
N GLY A 105 0.89 3.11 13.34
CA GLY A 105 0.37 1.87 13.94
C GLY A 105 0.45 0.66 13.00
N ALA A 106 0.26 0.85 11.69
CA ALA A 106 0.41 -0.22 10.69
C ALA A 106 1.85 -0.78 10.68
N GLY A 107 2.87 0.07 10.79
CA GLY A 107 4.26 -0.38 10.87
C GLY A 107 4.51 -1.31 12.06
N THR A 108 4.08 -0.90 13.25
CA THR A 108 4.17 -1.74 14.46
C THR A 108 3.39 -3.05 14.31
N TRP A 109 2.17 -2.97 13.74
CA TRP A 109 1.32 -4.14 13.51
C TRP A 109 1.99 -5.19 12.62
N HIS A 110 2.56 -4.76 11.49
CA HIS A 110 3.18 -5.65 10.52
C HIS A 110 4.51 -6.21 11.04
N MET A 111 5.35 -5.40 11.71
CA MET A 111 6.59 -5.93 12.32
C MET A 111 6.28 -7.03 13.34
N ASN A 112 5.32 -6.83 14.24
CA ASN A 112 4.89 -7.88 15.17
C ASN A 112 4.31 -9.10 14.43
N GLY A 113 3.56 -8.88 13.35
CA GLY A 113 3.00 -9.96 12.52
C GLY A 113 4.08 -10.83 11.88
N PHE A 114 5.13 -10.23 11.37
CA PHE A 114 6.28 -10.96 10.80
C PHE A 114 7.10 -11.67 11.87
N LEU A 115 7.41 -11.04 12.99
CA LEU A 115 8.09 -11.70 14.11
C LEU A 115 7.33 -12.95 14.55
N LYS A 116 6.01 -12.83 14.76
CA LYS A 116 5.17 -13.96 15.11
C LYS A 116 5.12 -15.05 14.02
N ALA A 117 5.01 -14.67 12.75
CA ALA A 117 5.03 -15.62 11.64
C ALA A 117 6.37 -16.36 11.56
N PHE A 118 7.47 -15.64 11.88
CA PHE A 118 8.81 -16.16 11.81
C PHE A 118 9.14 -17.15 12.94
N GLU A 119 8.49 -17.05 14.10
CA GLU A 119 8.67 -18.02 15.21
C GLU A 119 8.47 -19.48 14.78
N GLY A 120 7.45 -19.77 13.99
CA GLY A 120 7.13 -21.10 13.48
C GLY A 120 7.61 -21.39 12.06
N PHE A 121 8.32 -20.43 11.42
CA PHE A 121 8.72 -20.59 10.02
C PHE A 121 9.93 -21.52 9.89
N SER A 122 9.85 -22.54 9.04
CA SER A 122 10.94 -23.47 8.75
C SER A 122 11.50 -23.21 7.36
N PHE A 123 12.81 -22.99 7.28
CA PHE A 123 13.56 -22.90 6.02
C PHE A 123 13.89 -24.28 5.43
N GLU A 124 13.73 -25.36 6.21
CA GLU A 124 13.89 -26.72 5.76
C GLU A 124 12.59 -27.49 6.01
N ARG A 125 12.09 -28.16 4.98
CA ARG A 125 10.86 -28.98 5.06
C ARG A 125 11.17 -30.37 4.54
N ASP A 126 10.78 -31.41 5.32
CA ASP A 126 10.88 -32.79 4.86
C ASP A 126 9.85 -33.04 3.74
N PHE A 127 10.33 -33.52 2.59
CA PHE A 127 9.49 -33.95 1.49
C PHE A 127 9.27 -35.47 1.52
N THR A 128 10.35 -36.22 1.75
CA THR A 128 10.36 -37.66 2.03
C THR A 128 11.40 -37.94 3.13
N ALA A 129 11.60 -39.20 3.48
CA ALA A 129 12.64 -39.60 4.46
C ALA A 129 14.06 -39.22 3.98
N THR A 130 14.31 -39.16 2.67
CA THR A 130 15.63 -38.89 2.06
C THR A 130 15.68 -37.62 1.23
N GLU A 131 14.58 -36.85 1.17
CA GLU A 131 14.51 -35.64 0.39
C GLU A 131 14.05 -34.45 1.25
N LYS A 132 14.67 -33.28 1.06
CA LYS A 132 14.26 -32.01 1.66
C LYS A 132 13.95 -30.95 0.62
N THR A 133 13.07 -30.06 1.01
CA THR A 133 12.88 -28.77 0.36
C THR A 133 13.54 -27.70 1.22
N LEU A 134 14.49 -26.95 0.62
CA LEU A 134 15.11 -25.80 1.25
C LEU A 134 14.45 -24.52 0.71
N LEU A 135 14.19 -23.58 1.61
CA LEU A 135 13.72 -22.24 1.29
C LEU A 135 14.86 -21.26 1.49
N GLU A 136 15.38 -20.71 0.40
CA GLU A 136 16.59 -19.87 0.40
C GLU A 136 16.24 -18.43 -0.01
N PRO A 137 16.94 -17.40 0.55
CA PRO A 137 16.70 -16.02 0.14
C PRO A 137 16.94 -15.82 -1.34
N ILE A 138 16.03 -15.12 -2.02
CA ILE A 138 16.09 -14.94 -3.48
C ILE A 138 17.29 -14.11 -3.92
N GLY A 139 17.81 -13.21 -3.08
CA GLY A 139 18.95 -12.36 -3.45
C GLY A 139 18.76 -10.89 -3.07
N VAL A 140 19.13 -10.02 -4.01
CA VAL A 140 18.97 -8.57 -3.91
C VAL A 140 17.59 -8.15 -4.38
N CYS A 141 16.83 -7.47 -3.52
CA CYS A 141 15.46 -7.06 -3.78
C CYS A 141 15.35 -5.54 -3.93
N ALA A 142 14.80 -5.08 -5.05
CA ALA A 142 14.35 -3.70 -5.22
C ALA A 142 12.93 -3.55 -4.68
N LEU A 143 12.75 -2.68 -3.69
CA LEU A 143 11.49 -2.43 -3.00
C LEU A 143 11.01 -1.02 -3.35
N ILE A 144 9.93 -0.93 -4.13
CA ILE A 144 9.42 0.36 -4.64
C ILE A 144 8.06 0.61 -4.03
N THR A 145 7.94 1.67 -3.22
CA THR A 145 6.74 1.93 -2.41
C THR A 145 6.02 3.22 -2.82
N PRO A 146 4.68 3.25 -2.72
CA PRO A 146 3.88 4.43 -2.97
C PRO A 146 3.85 5.35 -1.74
N TRP A 147 3.09 6.42 -1.87
CA TRP A 147 2.99 7.52 -0.90
C TRP A 147 1.78 7.42 0.07
N ASN A 148 0.79 6.58 -0.21
CA ASN A 148 -0.52 6.66 0.48
C ASN A 148 -0.56 6.04 1.88
N TRP A 149 0.23 5.02 2.15
CA TRP A 149 0.42 4.35 3.43
C TRP A 149 1.90 4.03 3.62
N PRO A 150 2.78 5.04 3.81
CA PRO A 150 4.24 4.86 3.69
C PRO A 150 4.77 3.72 4.55
N MET A 151 4.50 3.73 5.86
CA MET A 151 5.05 2.73 6.77
C MET A 151 4.41 1.35 6.60
N ASN A 152 3.12 1.28 6.26
CA ASN A 152 2.49 0.02 5.89
C ASN A 152 3.24 -0.65 4.72
N GLN A 153 3.52 0.11 3.67
CA GLN A 153 4.12 -0.41 2.44
C GLN A 153 5.62 -0.73 2.61
N ILE A 154 6.36 0.10 3.33
CA ILE A 154 7.79 -0.11 3.59
C ILE A 154 7.98 -1.36 4.45
N ILE A 155 7.25 -1.50 5.54
CA ILE A 155 7.39 -2.62 6.49
C ILE A 155 6.98 -3.94 5.85
N LEU A 156 5.88 -3.97 5.07
CA LEU A 156 5.41 -5.18 4.38
C LEU A 156 6.41 -5.72 3.35
N LYS A 157 7.37 -4.92 2.90
CA LYS A 157 8.40 -5.32 1.95
C LYS A 157 9.77 -5.51 2.61
N VAL A 158 10.24 -4.53 3.40
CA VAL A 158 11.59 -4.55 3.98
C VAL A 158 11.72 -5.68 5.01
N ILE A 159 10.78 -5.79 5.95
CA ILE A 159 10.91 -6.75 7.05
C ILE A 159 10.93 -8.21 6.56
N PRO A 160 9.99 -8.70 5.71
CA PRO A 160 10.05 -10.07 5.25
C PRO A 160 11.29 -10.34 4.39
N ALA A 161 11.75 -9.39 3.57
CA ALA A 161 12.96 -9.54 2.77
C ALA A 161 14.21 -9.72 3.64
N ILE A 162 14.45 -8.82 4.60
CA ILE A 162 15.62 -8.93 5.48
C ILE A 162 15.51 -10.11 6.46
N ALA A 163 14.32 -10.44 6.95
CA ALA A 163 14.08 -11.59 7.83
C ALA A 163 14.43 -12.91 7.14
N THR A 164 14.14 -13.04 5.86
CA THR A 164 14.46 -14.23 5.06
C THR A 164 15.93 -14.29 4.62
N GLY A 165 16.70 -13.20 4.78
CA GLY A 165 18.13 -13.15 4.44
C GLY A 165 18.43 -12.45 3.10
N CYS A 166 17.47 -11.78 2.49
CA CYS A 166 17.68 -10.92 1.33
C CYS A 166 18.32 -9.59 1.74
N THR A 167 19.01 -8.95 0.82
CA THR A 167 19.44 -7.55 0.93
C THR A 167 18.56 -6.67 0.06
N VAL A 168 18.38 -5.40 0.45
CA VAL A 168 17.34 -4.58 -0.16
C VAL A 168 17.83 -3.19 -0.58
N ILE A 169 17.19 -2.69 -1.64
CA ILE A 169 17.23 -1.27 -2.03
C ILE A 169 15.80 -0.74 -1.98
N LEU A 170 15.51 0.17 -1.06
CA LEU A 170 14.24 0.85 -0.96
C LEU A 170 14.23 2.10 -1.85
N LYS A 171 13.19 2.23 -2.69
CA LYS A 171 12.84 3.47 -3.38
C LYS A 171 11.46 3.91 -2.92
N PRO A 172 11.35 4.84 -1.96
CA PRO A 172 10.05 5.42 -1.60
C PRO A 172 9.55 6.34 -2.71
N SER A 173 8.27 6.73 -2.63
CA SER A 173 7.74 7.73 -3.56
C SER A 173 8.43 9.09 -3.36
N GLU A 174 8.75 9.75 -4.45
CA GLU A 174 9.36 11.09 -4.46
C GLU A 174 8.45 12.18 -3.88
N VAL A 175 7.13 11.96 -3.87
CA VAL A 175 6.17 12.92 -3.29
C VAL A 175 5.96 12.76 -1.79
N ALA A 176 6.38 11.62 -1.21
CA ALA A 176 6.33 11.34 0.23
C ALA A 176 7.58 10.56 0.66
N PRO A 177 8.78 11.16 0.64
CA PRO A 177 10.04 10.48 0.91
C PRO A 177 10.50 10.57 2.37
N LEU A 178 9.94 11.51 3.18
CA LEU A 178 10.47 11.83 4.51
C LEU A 178 10.33 10.66 5.49
N SER A 179 9.21 9.98 5.46
CA SER A 179 9.01 8.76 6.27
C SER A 179 9.97 7.64 5.90
N GLY A 180 10.29 7.48 4.62
CA GLY A 180 11.31 6.54 4.14
C GLY A 180 12.71 6.90 4.59
N LEU A 181 13.07 8.18 4.55
CA LEU A 181 14.36 8.70 5.05
C LEU A 181 14.50 8.49 6.56
N LEU A 182 13.45 8.80 7.31
CA LEU A 182 13.42 8.57 8.75
C LEU A 182 13.49 7.06 9.08
N PHE A 183 12.86 6.22 8.27
CA PHE A 183 12.99 4.77 8.43
C PHE A 183 14.42 4.28 8.16
N ALA A 184 15.13 4.85 7.18
CA ALA A 184 16.54 4.54 6.95
C ALA A 184 17.42 4.91 8.17
N ASP A 185 17.10 6.02 8.83
CA ASP A 185 17.76 6.43 10.09
C ASP A 185 17.47 5.42 11.23
N PHE A 186 16.24 4.91 11.32
CA PHE A 186 15.90 3.84 12.28
C PHE A 186 16.65 2.54 11.99
N MET A 187 16.82 2.17 10.72
CA MET A 187 17.63 1.01 10.34
C MET A 187 19.10 1.16 10.76
N HIS A 188 19.65 2.38 10.61
CA HIS A 188 21.00 2.71 11.06
C HIS A 188 21.13 2.60 12.59
N GLU A 189 20.20 3.21 13.34
CA GLU A 189 20.16 3.19 14.80
C GLU A 189 19.99 1.76 15.36
N ALA A 190 19.20 0.93 14.69
CA ALA A 190 19.03 -0.47 15.03
C ALA A 190 20.30 -1.30 14.82
N GLY A 191 21.26 -0.81 14.00
CA GLY A 191 22.56 -1.41 13.81
C GLY A 191 22.60 -2.53 12.75
N PHE A 192 21.77 -2.47 11.73
CA PHE A 192 21.86 -3.39 10.61
C PHE A 192 23.21 -3.28 9.91
N PRO A 193 23.82 -4.41 9.48
CA PRO A 193 25.10 -4.40 8.78
C PRO A 193 25.05 -3.55 7.49
N ALA A 194 26.17 -2.94 7.16
CA ALA A 194 26.31 -2.14 5.95
C ALA A 194 25.92 -2.94 4.71
N GLY A 195 25.14 -2.33 3.81
CA GLY A 195 24.67 -2.93 2.56
C GLY A 195 23.43 -3.82 2.68
N VAL A 196 23.03 -4.28 3.87
CA VAL A 196 21.79 -5.07 4.07
C VAL A 196 20.55 -4.26 3.67
N PHE A 197 20.51 -3.01 4.07
CA PHE A 197 19.49 -2.04 3.69
C PHE A 197 20.15 -0.83 3.02
N ASN A 198 19.61 -0.45 1.86
CA ASN A 198 20.01 0.74 1.12
C ASN A 198 18.75 1.50 0.72
N MET A 199 18.85 2.82 0.54
CA MET A 199 17.74 3.66 0.10
C MET A 199 18.22 4.73 -0.86
N VAL A 200 17.54 4.83 -2.01
CA VAL A 200 17.77 5.86 -3.02
C VAL A 200 16.44 6.52 -3.35
N ASN A 201 16.36 7.85 -3.18
CA ASN A 201 15.23 8.62 -3.67
C ASN A 201 15.29 8.77 -5.19
N GLY A 202 14.14 8.74 -5.83
CA GLY A 202 14.04 8.88 -7.27
C GLY A 202 12.60 8.78 -7.75
N ASP A 203 12.36 9.19 -8.96
CA ASP A 203 11.06 9.04 -9.60
C ASP A 203 10.89 7.65 -10.23
N GLY A 204 9.69 7.40 -10.78
CA GLY A 204 9.38 6.13 -11.42
C GLY A 204 10.11 5.91 -12.74
N ALA A 205 10.37 6.97 -13.51
CA ALA A 205 11.04 6.92 -14.81
C ALA A 205 12.57 6.78 -14.68
N GLY A 206 13.15 7.38 -13.65
CA GLY A 206 14.57 7.29 -13.29
C GLY A 206 14.86 6.02 -12.48
N VAL A 207 15.09 6.18 -11.16
CA VAL A 207 15.52 5.11 -10.26
C VAL A 207 14.57 3.91 -10.27
N GLY A 208 13.24 4.15 -10.37
CA GLY A 208 12.27 3.05 -10.47
C GLY A 208 12.49 2.13 -11.68
N SER A 209 12.70 2.71 -12.86
CA SER A 209 13.00 1.95 -14.09
C SER A 209 14.39 1.35 -14.07
N GLN A 210 15.39 2.07 -13.56
CA GLN A 210 16.76 1.59 -13.43
C GLN A 210 16.83 0.33 -12.55
N LEU A 211 16.22 0.35 -11.35
CA LEU A 211 16.15 -0.82 -10.46
C LEU A 211 15.41 -2.00 -11.12
N SER A 212 14.32 -1.71 -11.84
CA SER A 212 13.51 -2.76 -12.47
C SER A 212 14.27 -3.49 -13.60
N ALA A 213 15.14 -2.79 -14.32
CA ALA A 213 15.95 -3.35 -15.40
C ALA A 213 17.33 -3.85 -14.94
N HIS A 214 17.79 -3.49 -13.72
CA HIS A 214 19.16 -3.72 -13.28
C HIS A 214 19.51 -5.21 -13.18
N PRO A 215 20.59 -5.69 -13.85
CA PRO A 215 20.95 -7.11 -13.85
C PRO A 215 21.42 -7.64 -12.49
N GLY A 216 21.85 -6.76 -11.58
CA GLY A 216 22.23 -7.11 -10.21
C GLY A 216 21.05 -7.19 -9.23
N VAL A 217 19.82 -7.01 -9.67
CA VAL A 217 18.57 -7.17 -8.87
C VAL A 217 17.93 -8.50 -9.24
N ASP A 218 17.57 -9.31 -8.24
CA ASP A 218 16.95 -10.64 -8.42
C ASP A 218 15.42 -10.58 -8.33
N MET A 219 14.89 -9.61 -7.58
CA MET A 219 13.45 -9.43 -7.39
C MET A 219 13.07 -7.95 -7.33
N VAL A 220 11.91 -7.61 -7.90
CA VAL A 220 11.25 -6.32 -7.69
C VAL A 220 9.94 -6.54 -6.96
N SER A 221 9.78 -5.93 -5.79
CA SER A 221 8.50 -5.83 -5.09
C SER A 221 7.99 -4.39 -5.20
N PHE A 222 6.83 -4.23 -5.81
CA PHE A 222 6.26 -2.93 -6.15
C PHE A 222 4.81 -2.80 -5.67
N THR A 223 4.50 -1.67 -5.06
CA THR A 223 3.12 -1.23 -4.84
C THR A 223 2.89 0.11 -5.53
N GLY A 224 1.81 0.21 -6.30
CA GLY A 224 1.46 1.44 -7.01
C GLY A 224 0.41 1.26 -8.11
N SER A 225 0.51 2.05 -9.18
CA SER A 225 -0.46 1.99 -10.27
C SER A 225 -0.28 0.78 -11.18
N THR A 226 -1.38 0.26 -11.74
CA THR A 226 -1.36 -0.82 -12.74
C THR A 226 -0.44 -0.50 -13.93
N ARG A 227 -0.45 0.75 -14.41
CA ARG A 227 0.44 1.20 -15.50
C ARG A 227 1.92 1.01 -15.16
N ALA A 228 2.33 1.39 -13.96
CA ALA A 228 3.71 1.24 -13.50
C ALA A 228 4.06 -0.25 -13.30
N GLY A 229 3.16 -1.04 -12.71
CA GLY A 229 3.35 -2.49 -12.57
C GLY A 229 3.58 -3.21 -13.89
N ILE A 230 2.83 -2.84 -14.94
CA ILE A 230 3.03 -3.37 -16.30
C ILE A 230 4.42 -2.98 -16.85
N ALA A 231 4.86 -1.73 -16.64
CA ALA A 231 6.17 -1.27 -17.09
C ALA A 231 7.31 -2.01 -16.38
N ILE A 232 7.21 -2.20 -15.07
CA ILE A 232 8.15 -2.97 -14.25
C ILE A 232 8.22 -4.42 -14.72
N SER A 233 7.08 -5.08 -14.94
CA SER A 233 7.04 -6.48 -15.42
C SER A 233 7.75 -6.63 -16.75
N LYS A 234 7.58 -5.68 -17.68
CA LYS A 234 8.27 -5.69 -18.97
C LYS A 234 9.79 -5.50 -18.81
N ALA A 235 10.22 -4.54 -17.97
CA ALA A 235 11.64 -4.29 -17.73
C ALA A 235 12.34 -5.46 -17.01
N ALA A 236 11.64 -6.13 -16.11
CA ALA A 236 12.14 -7.28 -15.36
C ALA A 236 12.29 -8.55 -16.21
N ALA A 237 11.57 -8.66 -17.32
CA ALA A 237 11.53 -9.85 -18.16
C ALA A 237 12.90 -10.19 -18.80
N ASP A 238 13.73 -9.19 -19.12
CA ASP A 238 15.03 -9.40 -19.78
C ASP A 238 16.01 -10.23 -18.93
N THR A 239 15.82 -10.24 -17.62
CA THR A 239 16.66 -11.02 -16.68
C THR A 239 15.87 -12.08 -15.91
N LEU A 240 14.60 -12.31 -16.26
CA LEU A 240 13.68 -13.27 -15.61
C LEU A 240 13.56 -13.07 -14.09
N LYS A 241 13.81 -11.84 -13.59
CA LYS A 241 13.72 -11.56 -12.16
C LYS A 241 12.27 -11.71 -11.67
N ARG A 242 12.11 -12.14 -10.42
CA ARG A 242 10.79 -12.22 -9.81
C ARG A 242 10.18 -10.83 -9.67
N VAL A 243 8.87 -10.74 -9.90
CA VAL A 243 8.09 -9.50 -9.73
C VAL A 243 6.87 -9.78 -8.87
N SER A 244 6.81 -9.14 -7.71
CA SER A 244 5.66 -9.13 -6.82
C SER A 244 4.98 -7.76 -6.90
N LEU A 245 3.70 -7.75 -7.25
CA LEU A 245 2.95 -6.53 -7.56
C LEU A 245 1.72 -6.43 -6.67
N GLU A 246 1.59 -5.29 -5.99
CA GLU A 246 0.39 -4.84 -5.30
C GLU A 246 -0.10 -3.56 -5.97
N LEU A 247 -1.22 -3.65 -6.70
CA LEU A 247 -1.67 -2.59 -7.60
C LEU A 247 -3.04 -2.05 -7.17
N GLY A 248 -3.65 -1.26 -8.06
CA GLY A 248 -4.92 -0.59 -7.80
C GLY A 248 -6.09 -1.53 -7.55
N GLY A 249 -7.18 -0.95 -7.05
CA GLY A 249 -8.42 -1.64 -6.77
C GLY A 249 -9.65 -0.79 -7.10
N LYS A 250 -10.78 -1.46 -7.31
CA LYS A 250 -12.11 -0.84 -7.42
C LYS A 250 -13.10 -1.67 -6.62
N GLY A 251 -12.82 -1.79 -5.31
CA GLY A 251 -13.56 -2.65 -4.39
C GLY A 251 -15.05 -2.33 -4.30
N ALA A 252 -15.87 -3.36 -4.21
CA ALA A 252 -17.31 -3.25 -3.99
C ALA A 252 -17.66 -3.56 -2.54
N ASN A 253 -18.52 -2.72 -1.93
CA ASN A 253 -19.20 -3.00 -0.68
C ASN A 253 -20.64 -3.39 -0.99
N ILE A 254 -20.97 -4.68 -0.89
CA ILE A 254 -22.27 -5.24 -1.21
C ILE A 254 -23.15 -5.17 0.03
N ILE A 255 -24.22 -4.40 -0.01
CA ILE A 255 -25.19 -4.23 1.09
C ILE A 255 -26.49 -4.95 0.69
N PHE A 256 -26.72 -6.10 1.28
CA PHE A 256 -27.93 -6.88 1.09
C PHE A 256 -29.11 -6.33 1.87
N GLU A 257 -30.33 -6.84 1.59
CA GLU A 257 -31.60 -6.42 2.18
C GLU A 257 -31.61 -6.57 3.72
N ASP A 258 -30.90 -7.58 4.22
CA ASP A 258 -30.81 -7.95 5.64
C ASP A 258 -29.59 -7.36 6.37
N ALA A 259 -28.77 -6.54 5.68
CA ALA A 259 -27.58 -5.96 6.27
C ALA A 259 -27.89 -5.03 7.45
N HIS A 260 -26.94 -4.89 8.36
CA HIS A 260 -27.06 -3.96 9.50
C HIS A 260 -27.49 -2.55 9.04
N PRO A 261 -28.44 -1.88 9.73
CA PRO A 261 -28.96 -0.57 9.31
C PRO A 261 -27.91 0.51 9.03
N LYS A 262 -26.77 0.47 9.72
CA LYS A 262 -25.66 1.45 9.55
C LYS A 262 -24.61 1.02 8.51
N ALA A 263 -24.85 -0.02 7.73
CA ALA A 263 -23.87 -0.54 6.79
C ALA A 263 -23.44 0.49 5.72
N ALA A 264 -24.39 1.25 5.17
CA ALA A 264 -24.12 2.31 4.20
C ALA A 264 -23.28 3.45 4.80
N LYS A 265 -23.60 3.89 6.02
CA LYS A 265 -22.82 4.90 6.74
C LYS A 265 -21.38 4.45 6.99
N ALA A 266 -21.20 3.21 7.47
CA ALA A 266 -19.87 2.65 7.71
C ALA A 266 -19.06 2.53 6.42
N GLY A 267 -19.70 2.12 5.32
CA GLY A 267 -19.09 2.03 3.99
C GLY A 267 -18.65 3.40 3.47
N ALA A 268 -19.47 4.44 3.61
CA ALA A 268 -19.13 5.80 3.21
C ALA A 268 -17.95 6.36 4.02
N ILE A 269 -17.97 6.22 5.36
CA ILE A 269 -16.83 6.61 6.21
C ILE A 269 -15.54 5.92 5.78
N ARG A 270 -15.62 4.62 5.47
CA ARG A 270 -14.46 3.85 5.04
C ARG A 270 -13.93 4.30 3.66
N CYS A 271 -14.82 4.66 2.75
CA CYS A 271 -14.44 5.21 1.45
C CYS A 271 -13.70 6.55 1.58
N PHE A 272 -14.11 7.41 2.51
CA PHE A 272 -13.50 8.74 2.70
C PHE A 272 -12.23 8.72 3.55
N ARG A 273 -11.98 7.64 4.29
CA ARG A 273 -10.79 7.51 5.14
C ARG A 273 -9.50 7.69 4.32
N ASN A 274 -8.49 8.35 4.91
CA ASN A 274 -7.25 8.72 4.25
C ASN A 274 -7.50 9.50 2.94
N SER A 275 -8.57 10.31 2.90
CA SER A 275 -9.02 11.07 1.71
C SER A 275 -9.30 10.18 0.49
N GLY A 276 -9.74 8.93 0.73
CA GLY A 276 -9.98 7.94 -0.32
C GLY A 276 -8.74 7.35 -0.96
N GLN A 277 -7.56 7.66 -0.43
CA GLN A 277 -6.26 7.28 -0.99
C GLN A 277 -5.80 5.89 -0.48
N SER A 278 -6.63 4.88 -0.68
CA SER A 278 -6.34 3.50 -0.29
C SER A 278 -6.76 2.53 -1.40
N CYS A 279 -5.86 1.64 -1.78
CA CYS A 279 -6.11 0.65 -2.84
C CYS A 279 -7.28 -0.29 -2.53
N ASN A 280 -7.56 -0.51 -1.23
CA ASN A 280 -8.67 -1.32 -0.73
C ASN A 280 -9.91 -0.48 -0.34
N ALA A 281 -10.00 0.81 -0.70
CA ALA A 281 -11.18 1.61 -0.40
C ALA A 281 -12.43 1.05 -1.12
N PRO A 282 -13.59 0.90 -0.41
CA PRO A 282 -14.85 0.43 -1.02
C PRO A 282 -15.53 1.55 -1.80
N THR A 283 -14.97 1.92 -2.94
CA THR A 283 -15.42 3.08 -3.74
C THR A 283 -16.65 2.80 -4.60
N ARG A 284 -17.04 1.52 -4.76
CA ARG A 284 -18.36 1.12 -5.28
C ARG A 284 -19.19 0.60 -4.11
N MET A 285 -20.37 1.15 -3.88
CA MET A 285 -21.34 0.64 -2.91
C MET A 285 -22.51 0.04 -3.68
N LEU A 286 -22.60 -1.28 -3.70
CA LEU A 286 -23.70 -2.00 -4.31
C LEU A 286 -24.79 -2.19 -3.26
N VAL A 287 -26.00 -1.71 -3.52
CA VAL A 287 -27.10 -1.73 -2.55
C VAL A 287 -28.31 -2.43 -3.11
N HIS A 288 -28.84 -3.40 -2.36
CA HIS A 288 -30.09 -4.05 -2.71
C HIS A 288 -31.21 -3.01 -2.85
N ARG A 289 -32.04 -3.12 -3.90
CA ARG A 289 -33.01 -2.10 -4.28
C ARG A 289 -33.96 -1.69 -3.16
N SER A 290 -34.33 -2.63 -2.28
CA SER A 290 -35.22 -2.34 -1.15
C SER A 290 -34.63 -1.37 -0.11
N ARG A 291 -33.32 -1.13 -0.13
CA ARG A 291 -32.61 -0.26 0.79
C ARG A 291 -31.88 0.89 0.08
N TYR A 292 -32.11 1.03 -1.22
CA TYR A 292 -31.31 1.93 -2.04
C TYR A 292 -31.43 3.39 -1.63
N ASP A 293 -32.68 3.89 -1.54
CA ASP A 293 -32.93 5.30 -1.23
C ASP A 293 -32.39 5.68 0.17
N GLU A 294 -32.63 4.82 1.18
CA GLU A 294 -32.09 4.97 2.55
C GLU A 294 -30.55 5.03 2.52
N ALA A 295 -29.91 4.15 1.75
CA ALA A 295 -28.44 4.10 1.66
C ALA A 295 -27.87 5.35 0.97
N VAL A 296 -28.52 5.86 -0.07
CA VAL A 296 -28.13 7.09 -0.77
C VAL A 296 -28.23 8.29 0.17
N GLU A 297 -29.35 8.45 0.91
CA GLU A 297 -29.52 9.51 1.90
C GLU A 297 -28.45 9.44 2.98
N MET A 298 -28.24 8.27 3.58
CA MET A 298 -27.25 8.04 4.61
C MET A 298 -25.80 8.33 4.15
N ALA A 299 -25.46 7.97 2.92
CA ALA A 299 -24.15 8.25 2.34
C ALA A 299 -23.97 9.77 2.09
N ALA A 300 -24.99 10.45 1.59
CA ALA A 300 -24.97 11.90 1.38
C ALA A 300 -24.83 12.66 2.69
N GLU A 301 -25.61 12.30 3.73
CA GLU A 301 -25.49 12.86 5.08
C GLU A 301 -24.07 12.64 5.64
N THR A 302 -23.51 11.45 5.46
CA THR A 302 -22.16 11.12 5.91
C THR A 302 -21.11 11.98 5.21
N ALA A 303 -21.24 12.18 3.91
CA ALA A 303 -20.34 13.04 3.13
C ALA A 303 -20.41 14.50 3.62
N ASN A 304 -21.62 15.02 3.78
CA ASN A 304 -21.85 16.41 4.24
C ASN A 304 -21.39 16.63 5.69
N ALA A 305 -21.44 15.60 6.54
CA ALA A 305 -20.99 15.66 7.93
C ALA A 305 -19.47 15.42 8.09
N THR A 306 -18.78 14.99 7.03
CA THR A 306 -17.34 14.73 7.09
C THR A 306 -16.59 16.06 7.08
N HIS A 307 -15.96 16.38 8.21
CA HIS A 307 -15.07 17.54 8.29
C HIS A 307 -13.82 17.34 7.43
N VAL A 308 -13.41 18.39 6.73
CA VAL A 308 -12.20 18.43 5.92
C VAL A 308 -11.34 19.60 6.39
N GLY A 309 -10.08 19.35 6.73
CA GLY A 309 -9.19 20.37 7.27
C GLY A 309 -7.71 20.06 7.12
N PRO A 310 -6.82 20.97 7.56
CA PRO A 310 -5.38 20.79 7.53
C PRO A 310 -4.93 19.54 8.30
N ALA A 311 -3.87 18.89 7.84
CA ALA A 311 -3.33 17.70 8.50
C ALA A 311 -2.92 17.95 9.97
N SER A 312 -2.53 19.18 10.29
CA SER A 312 -2.14 19.63 11.65
C SER A 312 -3.33 19.89 12.59
N GLU A 313 -4.57 19.90 12.10
CA GLU A 313 -5.75 20.09 12.93
C GLU A 313 -5.96 18.86 13.82
N GLU A 314 -6.38 19.09 15.06
CA GLU A 314 -6.68 18.00 15.99
C GLU A 314 -8.06 17.39 15.72
N GLY A 315 -8.21 16.12 16.11
CA GLY A 315 -9.47 15.39 16.00
C GLY A 315 -9.61 14.59 14.69
N LYS A 316 -10.78 13.97 14.56
CA LYS A 316 -11.08 13.10 13.41
C LYS A 316 -11.62 13.91 12.25
N HIS A 317 -10.86 14.02 11.21
CA HIS A 317 -11.23 14.69 9.97
C HIS A 317 -10.56 14.06 8.75
N MET A 318 -10.92 14.54 7.59
CA MET A 318 -10.27 14.18 6.32
C MET A 318 -9.26 15.27 5.95
N GLY A 319 -8.03 14.87 5.66
CA GLY A 319 -6.95 15.77 5.21
C GLY A 319 -7.02 16.07 3.71
N PRO A 320 -5.99 16.77 3.17
CA PRO A 320 -5.82 16.94 1.73
C PRO A 320 -5.46 15.61 1.05
N VAL A 321 -5.50 15.59 -0.29
CA VAL A 321 -4.83 14.56 -1.09
C VAL A 321 -3.39 14.97 -1.33
N VAL A 322 -2.52 14.00 -1.62
CA VAL A 322 -1.06 14.12 -1.52
C VAL A 322 -0.43 15.18 -2.43
N SER A 323 -1.01 15.50 -3.58
CA SER A 323 -0.36 16.36 -4.57
C SER A 323 -1.35 17.05 -5.51
N GLU A 324 -0.88 18.09 -6.18
CA GLU A 324 -1.64 18.79 -7.23
C GLU A 324 -2.07 17.85 -8.36
N LEU A 325 -1.17 16.96 -8.79
CA LEU A 325 -1.47 15.98 -9.84
C LEU A 325 -2.65 15.09 -9.44
N GLN A 326 -2.65 14.60 -8.19
CA GLN A 326 -3.73 13.76 -7.67
C GLN A 326 -5.03 14.56 -7.48
N PHE A 327 -4.94 15.78 -6.97
CA PHE A 327 -6.08 16.69 -6.86
C PHE A 327 -6.74 16.92 -8.22
N ASN A 328 -5.97 17.31 -9.23
CA ASN A 328 -6.48 17.58 -10.56
C ASN A 328 -7.08 16.35 -11.24
N LYS A 329 -6.47 15.16 -11.05
CA LYS A 329 -7.04 13.88 -11.52
C LYS A 329 -8.41 13.62 -10.90
N ILE A 330 -8.54 13.80 -9.59
CA ILE A 330 -9.81 13.56 -8.87
C ILE A 330 -10.87 14.56 -9.32
N GLN A 331 -10.53 15.86 -9.41
CA GLN A 331 -11.46 16.90 -9.86
C GLN A 331 -12.02 16.58 -11.27
N LYS A 332 -11.15 16.18 -12.19
CA LYS A 332 -11.56 15.78 -13.53
C LYS A 332 -12.52 14.58 -13.53
N LEU A 333 -12.26 13.58 -12.70
CA LEU A 333 -13.13 12.40 -12.62
C LEU A 333 -14.46 12.69 -11.91
N ILE A 334 -14.48 13.64 -10.95
CA ILE A 334 -15.73 14.14 -10.38
C ILE A 334 -16.55 14.86 -11.45
N GLU A 335 -15.93 15.70 -12.25
CA GLU A 335 -16.59 16.41 -13.39
C GLU A 335 -17.21 15.41 -14.39
N VAL A 336 -16.47 14.37 -14.76
CA VAL A 336 -16.99 13.27 -15.59
C VAL A 336 -18.20 12.62 -14.94
N GLY A 337 -18.11 12.29 -13.64
CA GLY A 337 -19.21 11.70 -12.87
C GLY A 337 -20.46 12.58 -12.81
N MET A 338 -20.30 13.91 -12.74
CA MET A 338 -21.44 14.86 -12.79
C MET A 338 -22.17 14.83 -14.14
N GLY A 339 -21.49 14.41 -15.21
CA GLY A 339 -22.10 14.19 -16.52
C GLY A 339 -22.72 12.80 -16.72
N GLU A 340 -22.32 11.80 -15.90
CA GLU A 340 -22.75 10.41 -16.04
C GLU A 340 -23.83 10.00 -15.05
N ALA A 341 -23.82 10.54 -13.81
CA ALA A 341 -24.63 10.06 -12.70
C ALA A 341 -25.21 11.21 -11.86
N ARG A 342 -26.13 10.90 -10.96
CA ARG A 342 -26.72 11.88 -10.05
C ARG A 342 -25.78 12.20 -8.90
N LEU A 343 -25.24 13.42 -8.87
CA LEU A 343 -24.49 13.95 -7.74
C LEU A 343 -25.44 14.18 -6.54
N VAL A 344 -25.15 13.60 -5.37
CA VAL A 344 -25.97 13.74 -4.16
C VAL A 344 -25.26 14.45 -3.03
N ALA A 345 -23.92 14.49 -3.04
CA ALA A 345 -23.11 15.28 -2.11
C ALA A 345 -21.73 15.60 -2.72
N GLY A 346 -21.11 16.66 -2.26
CA GLY A 346 -19.75 17.07 -2.67
C GLY A 346 -19.70 17.77 -4.03
N GLY A 347 -18.99 17.19 -4.99
CA GLY A 347 -18.76 17.76 -6.32
C GLY A 347 -17.39 18.43 -6.44
N THR A 348 -17.18 19.15 -7.54
CA THR A 348 -15.90 19.81 -7.86
C THR A 348 -15.55 20.96 -6.90
N GLY A 349 -14.29 21.37 -6.93
CA GLY A 349 -13.76 22.46 -6.12
C GLY A 349 -13.31 22.03 -4.73
N ARG A 350 -12.77 23.00 -3.98
CA ARG A 350 -12.37 22.82 -2.58
C ARG A 350 -13.59 22.96 -1.64
N PRO A 351 -13.53 22.39 -0.43
CA PRO A 351 -14.51 22.70 0.63
C PRO A 351 -14.53 24.19 0.97
N ASP A 352 -15.65 24.71 1.43
CA ASP A 352 -15.81 26.10 1.80
C ASP A 352 -14.80 26.51 2.90
N GLY A 353 -14.17 27.67 2.75
CA GLY A 353 -13.16 28.18 3.66
C GLY A 353 -11.72 27.65 3.42
N LEU A 354 -11.53 26.63 2.61
CA LEU A 354 -10.22 26.09 2.26
C LEU A 354 -9.79 26.58 0.86
N ASN A 355 -9.17 27.74 0.82
CA ASN A 355 -8.79 28.39 -0.45
C ASN A 355 -7.42 27.92 -0.99
N ARG A 356 -6.63 27.21 -0.18
CA ARG A 356 -5.32 26.68 -0.49
C ARG A 356 -5.20 25.27 0.08
N GLY A 357 -4.30 24.43 -0.44
CA GLY A 357 -4.17 23.00 -0.12
C GLY A 357 -4.96 22.13 -1.09
N TYR A 358 -4.59 20.87 -1.19
CA TYR A 358 -5.19 19.93 -2.15
C TYR A 358 -6.43 19.24 -1.54
N TYR A 359 -7.36 20.02 -1.01
CA TYR A 359 -8.57 19.52 -0.34
C TYR A 359 -9.66 19.19 -1.34
N VAL A 360 -10.22 17.98 -1.23
CA VAL A 360 -11.32 17.47 -2.06
C VAL A 360 -12.56 17.29 -1.21
N LYS A 361 -13.72 17.68 -1.72
CA LYS A 361 -15.01 17.42 -1.05
C LYS A 361 -15.31 15.92 -1.04
N PRO A 362 -15.72 15.32 0.10
CA PRO A 362 -16.34 13.99 0.08
C PRO A 362 -17.50 13.98 -0.90
N THR A 363 -17.42 13.13 -1.93
CA THR A 363 -18.32 13.18 -3.08
C THR A 363 -19.06 11.86 -3.22
N VAL A 364 -20.39 11.93 -3.42
CA VAL A 364 -21.24 10.76 -3.58
C VAL A 364 -22.07 10.89 -4.85
N PHE A 365 -22.01 9.86 -5.67
CA PHE A 365 -22.83 9.67 -6.86
C PHE A 365 -23.84 8.54 -6.66
N ALA A 366 -25.10 8.78 -6.99
CA ALA A 366 -26.17 7.79 -7.03
C ALA A 366 -26.60 7.49 -8.45
N ASP A 367 -27.37 6.43 -8.63
CA ASP A 367 -27.89 5.94 -9.91
C ASP A 367 -26.76 5.59 -10.89
N VAL A 368 -25.65 5.11 -10.33
CA VAL A 368 -24.47 4.70 -11.10
C VAL A 368 -24.71 3.32 -11.69
N THR A 369 -24.33 3.15 -12.96
CA THR A 369 -24.24 1.83 -13.61
C THR A 369 -22.77 1.38 -13.70
N ASN A 370 -22.53 0.08 -13.81
CA ASN A 370 -21.16 -0.45 -13.73
C ASN A 370 -20.29 -0.11 -14.94
N ASP A 371 -20.86 0.34 -16.06
CA ASP A 371 -20.16 0.78 -17.27
C ASP A 371 -19.72 2.25 -17.22
N MET A 372 -20.23 3.05 -16.30
CA MET A 372 -19.83 4.45 -16.12
C MET A 372 -18.36 4.59 -15.72
N THR A 373 -17.72 5.65 -16.17
CA THR A 373 -16.29 5.93 -15.91
C THR A 373 -15.97 5.90 -14.42
N ILE A 374 -16.81 6.53 -13.60
CA ILE A 374 -16.61 6.60 -12.14
C ILE A 374 -16.79 5.25 -11.43
N ALA A 375 -17.43 4.26 -12.07
CA ALA A 375 -17.53 2.88 -11.57
C ALA A 375 -16.37 1.99 -12.03
N ARG A 376 -15.68 2.34 -13.13
CA ARG A 376 -14.58 1.56 -13.74
C ARG A 376 -13.21 2.05 -13.35
N GLU A 377 -12.99 3.37 -13.34
CA GLU A 377 -11.68 3.98 -13.07
C GLU A 377 -11.40 4.06 -11.58
N GLU A 378 -10.16 3.78 -11.20
CA GLU A 378 -9.66 4.02 -9.85
C GLU A 378 -9.38 5.52 -9.67
N ILE A 379 -10.29 6.21 -8.98
CA ILE A 379 -10.21 7.67 -8.74
C ILE A 379 -9.09 7.97 -7.74
N PHE A 380 -8.96 7.14 -6.71
CA PHE A 380 -8.01 7.28 -5.59
C PHE A 380 -8.19 8.59 -4.83
N GLY A 381 -9.46 8.90 -4.54
CA GLY A 381 -9.95 10.08 -3.85
C GLY A 381 -11.25 9.79 -3.11
N PRO A 382 -11.80 10.75 -2.34
CA PRO A 382 -12.99 10.54 -1.49
C PRO A 382 -14.29 10.59 -2.33
N VAL A 383 -14.41 9.65 -3.28
CA VAL A 383 -15.53 9.59 -4.24
C VAL A 383 -16.18 8.22 -4.19
N LEU A 384 -17.45 8.19 -3.82
CA LEU A 384 -18.27 7.00 -3.68
C LEU A 384 -19.30 6.91 -4.81
N SER A 385 -19.36 5.76 -5.47
CA SER A 385 -20.34 5.43 -6.51
C SER A 385 -21.33 4.39 -5.97
N ILE A 386 -22.65 4.73 -5.95
CA ILE A 386 -23.70 3.86 -5.42
C ILE A 386 -24.47 3.23 -6.60
N ILE A 387 -24.50 1.90 -6.64
CA ILE A 387 -25.06 1.07 -7.70
C ILE A 387 -26.19 0.23 -7.11
N PRO A 388 -27.44 0.30 -7.62
CA PRO A 388 -28.52 -0.59 -7.18
C PRO A 388 -28.35 -2.00 -7.77
N PHE A 389 -28.83 -3.02 -7.04
CA PHE A 389 -29.00 -4.37 -7.56
C PHE A 389 -30.28 -5.01 -7.02
N ASP A 390 -30.80 -6.02 -7.72
CA ASP A 390 -32.04 -6.70 -7.38
C ASP A 390 -31.84 -8.14 -6.88
N THR A 391 -30.75 -8.82 -7.29
CA THR A 391 -30.51 -10.22 -6.93
C THR A 391 -29.06 -10.46 -6.50
N GLU A 392 -28.83 -11.54 -5.74
CA GLU A 392 -27.48 -11.97 -5.33
C GLU A 392 -26.57 -12.21 -6.56
N GLU A 393 -27.10 -12.83 -7.61
CA GLU A 393 -26.40 -13.11 -8.86
C GLU A 393 -25.93 -11.83 -9.53
N GLU A 394 -26.79 -10.83 -9.58
CA GLU A 394 -26.48 -9.51 -10.15
C GLU A 394 -25.39 -8.81 -9.34
N ALA A 395 -25.49 -8.79 -7.99
CA ALA A 395 -24.47 -8.21 -7.13
C ALA A 395 -23.09 -8.85 -7.35
N ILE A 396 -23.03 -10.17 -7.47
CA ILE A 396 -21.80 -10.91 -7.75
C ILE A 396 -21.26 -10.57 -9.14
N ALA A 397 -22.14 -10.51 -10.16
CA ALA A 397 -21.76 -10.19 -11.53
C ALA A 397 -21.17 -8.78 -11.62
N ILE A 398 -21.85 -7.77 -11.08
CA ILE A 398 -21.38 -6.37 -11.05
C ILE A 398 -20.05 -6.26 -10.26
N THR A 399 -19.95 -6.94 -9.12
CA THR A 399 -18.72 -6.91 -8.30
C THR A 399 -17.52 -7.45 -9.07
N ASN A 400 -17.70 -8.55 -9.81
CA ASN A 400 -16.64 -9.21 -10.55
C ASN A 400 -16.31 -8.56 -11.90
N ASP A 401 -17.24 -7.77 -12.47
CA ASP A 401 -17.05 -7.08 -13.76
C ASP A 401 -16.23 -5.80 -13.58
N THR A 402 -14.95 -5.99 -13.33
CA THR A 402 -13.91 -4.96 -13.24
C THR A 402 -12.56 -5.61 -13.59
N PRO A 403 -11.59 -4.86 -14.15
CA PRO A 403 -10.24 -5.40 -14.36
C PRO A 403 -9.50 -5.68 -13.04
N TYR A 404 -9.97 -5.15 -11.92
CA TYR A 404 -9.39 -5.29 -10.60
C TYR A 404 -9.93 -6.50 -9.81
N GLY A 405 -9.26 -6.82 -8.72
CA GLY A 405 -9.68 -7.86 -7.80
C GLY A 405 -8.88 -7.84 -6.49
N LEU A 406 -8.79 -6.67 -5.81
CA LEU A 406 -8.03 -6.54 -4.57
C LEU A 406 -8.88 -6.95 -3.36
N THR A 407 -9.84 -6.11 -2.96
CA THR A 407 -10.68 -6.34 -1.78
C THR A 407 -12.15 -6.07 -2.13
N ASN A 408 -13.04 -6.92 -1.65
CA ASN A 408 -14.49 -6.68 -1.64
C ASN A 408 -15.06 -6.85 -0.23
N TYR A 409 -16.26 -6.32 -0.03
CA TYR A 409 -16.93 -6.26 1.26
C TYR A 409 -18.35 -6.80 1.14
N ILE A 410 -18.81 -7.56 2.14
CA ILE A 410 -20.15 -8.15 2.17
C ILE A 410 -20.82 -7.73 3.47
N GLN A 411 -22.04 -7.19 3.35
CA GLN A 411 -22.87 -6.80 4.48
C GLN A 411 -24.18 -7.59 4.41
N THR A 412 -24.33 -8.59 5.26
CA THR A 412 -25.52 -9.45 5.41
C THR A 412 -25.49 -10.15 6.76
N GLU A 413 -26.64 -10.33 7.40
CA GLU A 413 -26.77 -11.10 8.63
C GLU A 413 -26.94 -12.61 8.35
N ASP A 414 -27.19 -13.01 7.10
CA ASP A 414 -27.27 -14.42 6.67
C ASP A 414 -25.88 -15.01 6.46
N ASP A 415 -25.49 -15.92 7.36
CA ASP A 415 -24.20 -16.62 7.35
C ASP A 415 -23.98 -17.48 6.09
N ASP A 416 -25.02 -18.11 5.57
CA ASP A 416 -24.91 -18.98 4.38
C ASP A 416 -24.79 -18.13 3.11
N LYS A 417 -25.55 -17.05 3.01
CA LYS A 417 -25.39 -16.03 1.96
C LYS A 417 -23.97 -15.47 1.97
N ARG A 418 -23.47 -15.05 3.14
CA ARG A 418 -22.13 -14.52 3.32
C ARG A 418 -21.05 -15.47 2.80
N ARG A 419 -21.08 -16.75 3.20
CA ARG A 419 -20.12 -17.77 2.76
C ARG A 419 -20.23 -18.07 1.27
N ARG A 420 -21.46 -18.15 0.75
CA ARG A 420 -21.74 -18.43 -0.67
C ARG A 420 -21.25 -17.30 -1.56
N VAL A 421 -21.55 -16.05 -1.22
CA VAL A 421 -21.11 -14.86 -1.96
C VAL A 421 -19.59 -14.74 -1.91
N ALA A 422 -18.98 -14.84 -0.72
CA ALA A 422 -17.53 -14.72 -0.56
C ALA A 422 -16.74 -15.66 -1.49
N ARG A 423 -17.20 -16.91 -1.65
CA ARG A 423 -16.56 -17.90 -2.54
C ARG A 423 -16.65 -17.55 -4.02
N ARG A 424 -17.60 -16.73 -4.41
CA ARG A 424 -17.87 -16.37 -5.82
C ARG A 424 -17.21 -15.03 -6.22
N LEU A 425 -16.74 -14.23 -5.26
CA LEU A 425 -16.05 -12.98 -5.54
C LEU A 425 -14.62 -13.24 -6.03
N ARG A 426 -14.25 -12.58 -7.11
CA ARG A 426 -12.93 -12.72 -7.77
C ARG A 426 -11.96 -11.65 -7.28
N SER A 427 -11.61 -11.72 -5.99
CA SER A 427 -10.65 -10.83 -5.33
C SER A 427 -9.76 -11.60 -4.37
N GLY A 428 -8.59 -11.05 -4.06
CA GLY A 428 -7.65 -11.65 -3.12
C GLY A 428 -8.13 -11.59 -1.69
N MET A 429 -9.01 -10.61 -1.38
CA MET A 429 -9.55 -10.42 -0.04
C MET A 429 -11.05 -10.18 -0.08
N VAL A 430 -11.76 -10.71 0.93
CA VAL A 430 -13.17 -10.44 1.19
C VAL A 430 -13.35 -10.18 2.68
N GLU A 431 -13.88 -9.01 3.03
CA GLU A 431 -14.21 -8.62 4.39
C GLU A 431 -15.73 -8.69 4.59
N THR A 432 -16.19 -9.21 5.71
CA THR A 432 -17.61 -9.37 5.98
C THR A 432 -18.03 -8.63 7.24
N ASN A 433 -19.15 -7.89 7.17
CA ASN A 433 -19.77 -7.16 8.28
C ASN A 433 -18.79 -6.27 9.08
N GLY A 434 -17.80 -5.66 8.37
CA GLY A 434 -16.80 -4.80 9.00
C GLY A 434 -15.77 -5.53 9.87
N GLN A 435 -15.71 -6.86 9.81
CA GLN A 435 -14.75 -7.66 10.55
C GLN A 435 -13.37 -7.56 9.87
N GLY A 436 -12.45 -6.80 10.49
CA GLY A 436 -11.09 -6.63 9.96
C GLY A 436 -10.28 -7.94 9.92
N PHE A 437 -9.24 -7.96 9.09
CA PHE A 437 -8.32 -9.09 8.97
C PHE A 437 -7.46 -9.25 10.22
N ALA A 438 -7.11 -10.49 10.54
CA ALA A 438 -6.17 -10.79 11.62
C ALA A 438 -4.73 -10.39 11.24
N MET A 439 -3.88 -10.23 12.25
CA MET A 439 -2.45 -10.00 12.06
C MET A 439 -1.82 -11.15 11.26
N GLY A 440 -1.07 -10.80 10.20
CA GLY A 440 -0.43 -11.77 9.32
C GLY A 440 -1.36 -12.40 8.26
N SER A 441 -2.62 -11.96 8.16
CA SER A 441 -3.48 -12.36 7.04
C SER A 441 -2.87 -11.95 5.70
N PRO A 442 -3.01 -12.79 4.64
CA PRO A 442 -2.47 -12.46 3.33
C PRO A 442 -3.19 -11.24 2.74
N PHE A 443 -2.41 -10.28 2.28
CA PHE A 443 -2.86 -9.12 1.52
C PHE A 443 -2.41 -9.26 0.08
N GLY A 444 -3.30 -9.00 -0.89
CA GLY A 444 -2.96 -9.00 -2.31
C GLY A 444 -4.13 -9.25 -3.22
N GLY A 445 -3.95 -8.99 -4.52
CA GLY A 445 -5.00 -8.96 -5.51
C GLY A 445 -5.04 -10.12 -6.49
N TYR A 446 -6.14 -10.18 -7.24
CA TYR A 446 -6.33 -10.96 -8.45
C TYR A 446 -6.31 -10.00 -9.66
N LYS A 447 -6.20 -10.54 -10.86
CA LYS A 447 -6.30 -9.79 -12.12
C LYS A 447 -5.28 -8.63 -12.16
N GLN A 448 -5.71 -7.42 -12.54
CA GLN A 448 -4.85 -6.25 -12.62
C GLN A 448 -4.58 -5.56 -11.27
N SER A 449 -5.06 -6.13 -10.16
CA SER A 449 -4.65 -5.70 -8.82
C SER A 449 -3.33 -6.31 -8.35
N GLY A 450 -2.72 -7.16 -9.15
CA GLY A 450 -1.38 -7.69 -8.86
C GLY A 450 -1.31 -9.21 -8.76
N ASN A 451 -0.14 -9.71 -8.40
CA ASN A 451 0.19 -11.13 -8.39
C ASN A 451 0.96 -11.59 -7.14
N GLY A 452 1.28 -10.68 -6.22
CA GLY A 452 1.96 -10.99 -4.97
C GLY A 452 1.01 -11.23 -3.80
N ARG A 453 1.60 -11.67 -2.67
CA ARG A 453 0.94 -11.67 -1.36
C ARG A 453 1.86 -11.12 -0.31
N GLU A 454 1.35 -10.17 0.46
CA GLU A 454 2.06 -9.56 1.58
C GLU A 454 1.44 -10.02 2.92
N GLY A 455 2.22 -9.93 3.99
CA GLY A 455 1.79 -10.25 5.35
C GLY A 455 2.03 -11.69 5.79
N GLY A 456 2.44 -11.84 7.05
CA GLY A 456 2.67 -13.11 7.71
C GLY A 456 3.58 -14.07 6.93
N VAL A 457 3.27 -15.35 6.96
CA VAL A 457 4.02 -16.41 6.25
C VAL A 457 4.03 -16.18 4.74
N PHE A 458 2.93 -15.72 4.17
CA PHE A 458 2.83 -15.46 2.73
C PHE A 458 3.82 -14.39 2.27
N GLY A 459 3.96 -13.31 3.06
CA GLY A 459 4.94 -12.28 2.76
C GLY A 459 6.40 -12.75 2.90
N LEU A 460 6.68 -13.68 3.84
CA LEU A 460 8.01 -14.31 3.95
C LEU A 460 8.32 -15.16 2.72
N GLU A 461 7.37 -15.99 2.27
CA GLU A 461 7.54 -16.91 1.15
C GLU A 461 7.77 -16.20 -0.19
N GLU A 462 7.29 -14.97 -0.37
CA GLU A 462 7.53 -14.16 -1.57
C GLU A 462 9.04 -13.91 -1.84
N PHE A 463 9.86 -13.82 -0.79
CA PHE A 463 11.29 -13.52 -0.86
C PHE A 463 12.19 -14.76 -0.85
N LEU A 464 11.61 -15.94 -1.06
CA LEU A 464 12.33 -17.21 -0.99
C LEU A 464 12.30 -17.97 -2.32
N GLU A 465 13.40 -18.62 -2.64
CA GLU A 465 13.51 -19.65 -3.67
C GLU A 465 13.35 -21.03 -3.06
N ILE A 466 12.82 -21.96 -3.84
CA ILE A 466 12.58 -23.34 -3.42
C ILE A 466 13.62 -24.24 -4.09
N LYS A 467 14.44 -24.93 -3.27
CA LYS A 467 15.42 -25.90 -3.73
C LYS A 467 15.05 -27.30 -3.26
N ALA A 468 14.93 -28.25 -4.19
CA ALA A 468 14.77 -29.66 -3.86
C ALA A 468 16.15 -30.32 -3.73
N VAL A 469 16.37 -31.09 -2.65
CA VAL A 469 17.61 -31.81 -2.39
C VAL A 469 17.29 -33.28 -2.12
N SER A 470 17.74 -34.18 -2.98
CA SER A 470 17.65 -35.62 -2.81
C SER A 470 18.90 -36.21 -2.14
N GLY A 471 18.78 -37.32 -1.46
CA GLY A 471 19.88 -37.98 -0.75
C GLY A 471 20.36 -37.19 0.49
N TRP A 472 19.47 -36.43 1.12
CA TRP A 472 19.79 -35.63 2.32
C TRP A 472 20.20 -36.48 3.51
N ALA A 473 19.58 -37.64 3.67
CA ALA A 473 19.95 -38.66 4.65
C ALA A 473 20.22 -39.99 3.92
N ALA A 474 21.11 -40.78 4.45
CA ALA A 474 21.30 -42.16 4.01
C ALA A 474 20.06 -42.97 4.45
N GLU A 475 19.61 -43.92 3.64
CA GLU A 475 18.55 -44.89 3.99
C GLU A 475 18.90 -45.67 5.24
#